data_221c91adb07c5615b0f3984ecfdbcb53
#
_entry.id   221c91adb07c5615b0f3984ecfdbcb53
#
_cell.length_a   1.000
_cell.length_b   1.000
_cell.length_c   1.000
_cell.angle_alpha   90.00
_cell.angle_beta   90.00
_cell.angle_gamma   90.00
#
_symmetry.space_group_name_H-M   'P 1'
#
loop_
_entity.id
_entity.type
_entity.pdbx_description
1 polymer ?
#
loop_
_entity_poly.entity_id
_entity_poly.type
_entity_poly.pdbx_seq_one_letter_code
_entity_poly.pdbx_strand_id
1 'polypeptide(L)'
;MSLAVQDKRKARMKEIVQKRKSQRHFSGEALSEGFIEKLQAEILEENTESQLNIEFVEDGSKAFSHFGKSYGLFKNVRSLLLLKGNPGLPYFKEKIGYYGEKLLLFSEGEGVQTCWVGGTFDREEFSYPEEEQVEAVILLGYAGNAGLVGKLTTSLFHTKKKDWLSRIEGKQPYPKWVREGMEAVALAPSAMNKQKPFFHYHDGVLTATTVNDYELDLVDLGIAKCHFEEGVGCGRFVFGNGREFAPEG
;
A
#
# COMPACT_ATOMS: atom_id res chain seq x y z
N MET A 1 -4.46 17.91 18.69
CA MET A 1 -3.33 18.31 17.79
C MET A 1 -3.66 19.68 17.21
N SER A 2 -2.71 20.64 17.09
CA SER A 2 -3.05 21.97 16.53
C SER A 2 -3.28 21.89 15.01
N LEU A 3 -4.16 22.75 14.48
CA LEU A 3 -4.47 22.83 13.02
C LEU A 3 -3.20 22.97 12.17
N ALA A 4 -2.23 23.77 12.62
CA ALA A 4 -0.96 23.95 11.90
C ALA A 4 -0.10 22.65 11.82
N VAL A 5 -0.22 21.73 12.78
CA VAL A 5 0.47 20.44 12.79
C VAL A 5 -0.22 19.48 11.81
N GLN A 6 -1.57 19.50 11.80
CA GLN A 6 -2.36 18.69 10.84
C GLN A 6 -2.08 19.12 9.40
N ASP A 7 -2.05 20.41 9.10
CA ASP A 7 -1.75 20.94 7.77
C ASP A 7 -0.35 20.54 7.28
N LYS A 8 0.65 20.59 8.16
CA LYS A 8 2.02 20.16 7.83
C LYS A 8 2.10 18.66 7.57
N ARG A 9 1.44 17.83 8.39
CA ARG A 9 1.35 16.37 8.19
C ARG A 9 0.70 16.05 6.84
N LYS A 10 -0.45 16.66 6.56
CA LYS A 10 -1.17 16.48 5.29
C LYS A 10 -0.32 16.88 4.08
N ALA A 11 0.37 18.02 4.15
CA ALA A 11 1.24 18.48 3.07
C ALA A 11 2.42 17.50 2.84
N ARG A 12 3.05 17.00 3.91
CA ARG A 12 4.11 15.99 3.82
C ARG A 12 3.59 14.69 3.19
N MET A 13 2.43 14.20 3.64
CA MET A 13 1.84 12.97 3.12
C MET A 13 1.47 13.10 1.63
N LYS A 14 0.90 14.23 1.22
CA LYS A 14 0.62 14.52 -0.19
C LYS A 14 1.89 14.46 -1.05
N GLU A 15 3.02 14.96 -0.56
CA GLU A 15 4.31 14.88 -1.24
C GLU A 15 4.80 13.45 -1.37
N ILE A 16 4.70 12.64 -0.31
CA ILE A 16 5.07 11.22 -0.30
C ILE A 16 4.26 10.45 -1.34
N VAL A 17 2.93 10.56 -1.29
CA VAL A 17 2.01 9.91 -2.23
C VAL A 17 2.33 10.29 -3.69
N GLN A 18 2.67 11.55 -3.95
CA GLN A 18 3.00 12.03 -5.29
C GLN A 18 4.34 11.52 -5.81
N LYS A 19 5.34 11.37 -4.93
CA LYS A 19 6.70 10.93 -5.29
C LYS A 19 6.86 9.42 -5.34
N ARG A 20 6.04 8.68 -4.58
CA ARG A 20 6.09 7.22 -4.47
C ARG A 20 6.02 6.55 -5.85
N LYS A 21 6.92 5.60 -6.06
CA LYS A 21 6.95 4.74 -7.25
C LYS A 21 7.30 3.32 -6.82
N SER A 22 6.69 2.32 -7.45
CA SER A 22 7.06 0.92 -7.22
C SER A 22 8.51 0.67 -7.65
N GLN A 23 9.41 0.54 -6.68
CA GLN A 23 10.82 0.27 -6.89
C GLN A 23 11.05 -1.22 -7.07
N ARG A 24 11.63 -1.63 -8.21
CA ARG A 24 11.90 -3.03 -8.53
C ARG A 24 13.37 -3.39 -8.57
N HIS A 25 14.25 -2.39 -8.67
CA HIS A 25 15.70 -2.56 -8.73
C HIS A 25 16.35 -1.83 -7.56
N PHE A 26 16.72 -2.57 -6.54
CA PHE A 26 17.31 -2.03 -5.33
C PHE A 26 18.84 -2.00 -5.41
N SER A 27 19.50 -1.30 -4.48
CA SER A 27 20.96 -1.29 -4.35
C SER A 27 21.51 -2.59 -3.75
N GLY A 28 20.70 -3.30 -2.96
CA GLY A 28 21.09 -4.46 -2.15
C GLY A 28 21.75 -4.08 -0.82
N GLU A 29 21.89 -2.79 -0.53
CA GLU A 29 22.40 -2.30 0.75
C GLU A 29 21.43 -2.62 1.88
N ALA A 30 21.98 -2.87 3.08
CA ALA A 30 21.18 -3.03 4.29
C ALA A 30 20.49 -1.71 4.65
N LEU A 31 19.30 -1.81 5.20
CA LEU A 31 18.62 -0.66 5.80
C LEU A 31 19.36 -0.21 7.06
N SER A 32 19.30 1.10 7.36
CA SER A 32 19.95 1.62 8.56
C SER A 32 19.26 1.14 9.84
N GLU A 33 20.03 0.89 10.90
CA GLU A 33 19.48 0.48 12.19
C GLU A 33 18.42 1.46 12.71
N GLY A 34 18.68 2.76 12.61
CA GLY A 34 17.72 3.78 13.05
C GLY A 34 16.42 3.79 12.26
N PHE A 35 16.41 3.37 10.97
CA PHE A 35 15.17 3.16 10.24
C PHE A 35 14.46 1.88 10.70
N ILE A 36 15.21 0.78 10.90
CA ILE A 36 14.64 -0.50 11.34
C ILE A 36 13.94 -0.35 12.70
N GLU A 37 14.57 0.35 13.66
CA GLU A 37 13.97 0.63 14.98
C GLU A 37 12.64 1.38 14.84
N LYS A 38 12.58 2.43 14.02
CA LYS A 38 11.34 3.18 13.78
C LYS A 38 10.28 2.31 13.09
N LEU A 39 10.66 1.54 12.08
CA LEU A 39 9.76 0.65 11.36
C LEU A 39 9.17 -0.42 12.28
N GLN A 40 9.98 -1.01 13.18
CA GLN A 40 9.49 -1.99 14.15
C GLN A 40 8.48 -1.38 15.13
N ALA A 41 8.67 -0.12 15.54
CA ALA A 41 7.71 0.59 16.38
C ALA A 41 6.37 0.80 15.64
N GLU A 42 6.40 1.24 14.37
CA GLU A 42 5.22 1.38 13.54
C GLU A 42 4.52 0.03 13.30
N ILE A 43 5.27 -1.04 13.02
CA ILE A 43 4.70 -2.40 12.87
C ILE A 43 3.97 -2.84 14.14
N LEU A 44 4.53 -2.59 15.31
CA LEU A 44 3.90 -2.93 16.58
C LEU A 44 2.58 -2.17 16.77
N GLU A 45 2.55 -0.88 16.46
CA GLU A 45 1.34 -0.05 16.53
C GLU A 45 0.27 -0.58 15.57
N GLU A 46 0.63 -0.79 14.29
CA GLU A 46 -0.31 -1.24 13.27
C GLU A 46 -0.81 -2.68 13.52
N ASN A 47 0.03 -3.57 14.01
CA ASN A 47 -0.38 -4.93 14.41
C ASN A 47 -1.34 -4.89 15.60
N THR A 48 -1.10 -4.02 16.58
CA THR A 48 -1.97 -3.87 17.76
C THR A 48 -3.36 -3.39 17.36
N GLU A 49 -3.45 -2.43 16.45
CA GLU A 49 -4.71 -1.88 15.98
C GLU A 49 -5.46 -2.85 15.04
N SER A 50 -4.74 -3.47 14.10
CA SER A 50 -5.31 -4.33 13.06
C SER A 50 -5.64 -5.73 13.53
N GLN A 51 -4.93 -6.24 14.53
CA GLN A 51 -4.85 -7.67 14.91
C GLN A 51 -4.21 -8.53 13.80
N LEU A 52 -3.41 -7.91 12.92
CA LEU A 52 -2.54 -8.61 11.98
C LEU A 52 -1.25 -9.05 12.67
N ASN A 53 -0.42 -9.79 11.95
CA ASN A 53 0.93 -10.16 12.37
C ASN A 53 1.94 -9.83 11.27
N ILE A 54 2.02 -8.55 10.91
CA ILE A 54 2.99 -8.04 9.94
C ILE A 54 4.38 -8.14 10.54
N GLU A 55 5.36 -8.59 9.75
CA GLU A 55 6.73 -8.85 10.20
C GLU A 55 7.74 -8.18 9.27
N PHE A 56 8.79 -7.59 9.84
CA PHE A 56 9.95 -7.14 9.08
C PHE A 56 10.94 -8.30 8.92
N VAL A 57 11.28 -8.59 7.66
CA VAL A 57 12.29 -9.60 7.29
C VAL A 57 13.52 -8.88 6.75
N GLU A 58 14.65 -8.98 7.45
CA GLU A 58 15.88 -8.28 7.08
C GLU A 58 16.48 -8.83 5.79
N ASP A 59 16.47 -10.13 5.58
CA ASP A 59 16.92 -10.78 4.34
C ASP A 59 15.89 -11.82 3.84
N GLY A 60 15.01 -11.37 2.96
CA GLY A 60 14.03 -12.19 2.23
C GLY A 60 14.44 -12.48 0.78
N SER A 61 15.73 -12.28 0.43
CA SER A 61 16.23 -12.39 -0.96
C SER A 61 15.98 -13.76 -1.60
N LYS A 62 15.99 -14.84 -0.79
CA LYS A 62 15.75 -16.21 -1.25
C LYS A 62 14.37 -16.37 -1.90
N ALA A 63 13.34 -15.71 -1.39
CA ALA A 63 12.00 -15.77 -1.95
C ALA A 63 11.89 -15.22 -3.38
N PHE A 64 12.92 -14.51 -3.85
CA PHE A 64 13.01 -13.92 -5.20
C PHE A 64 14.12 -14.53 -6.06
N SER A 65 14.85 -15.53 -5.59
CA SER A 65 15.97 -16.14 -6.28
C SER A 65 15.55 -17.04 -7.46
N HIS A 66 14.36 -17.63 -7.39
CA HIS A 66 13.85 -18.53 -8.43
C HIS A 66 13.21 -17.74 -9.58
N PHE A 67 13.85 -17.75 -10.76
CA PHE A 67 13.36 -17.05 -11.96
C PHE A 67 11.92 -17.45 -12.33
N GLY A 68 11.52 -18.70 -12.12
CA GLY A 68 10.18 -19.21 -12.40
C GLY A 68 9.06 -18.57 -11.56
N LYS A 69 9.36 -18.08 -10.35
CA LYS A 69 8.39 -17.43 -9.45
C LYS A 69 8.46 -15.89 -9.53
N SER A 70 9.67 -15.31 -9.63
CA SER A 70 9.88 -13.86 -9.68
C SER A 70 9.90 -13.25 -11.07
N TYR A 71 9.97 -14.07 -12.13
CA TYR A 71 10.08 -13.66 -13.53
C TYR A 71 11.20 -12.64 -13.80
N GLY A 72 12.22 -12.57 -12.94
CA GLY A 72 13.31 -11.59 -13.04
C GLY A 72 12.85 -10.12 -12.91
N LEU A 73 11.67 -9.87 -12.38
CA LEU A 73 11.08 -8.54 -12.24
C LEU A 73 11.79 -7.70 -11.17
N PHE A 74 12.42 -8.36 -10.20
CA PHE A 74 13.04 -7.70 -9.05
C PHE A 74 14.54 -7.98 -9.03
N LYS A 75 15.35 -6.98 -8.68
CA LYS A 75 16.80 -7.10 -8.56
C LYS A 75 17.28 -6.58 -7.22
N ASN A 76 18.24 -7.31 -6.65
CA ASN A 76 18.91 -6.98 -5.39
C ASN A 76 17.90 -6.72 -4.24
N VAL A 77 16.82 -7.52 -4.21
CA VAL A 77 15.90 -7.55 -3.08
C VAL A 77 16.65 -8.07 -1.86
N ARG A 78 16.54 -7.37 -0.74
CA ARG A 78 17.07 -7.79 0.55
C ARG A 78 15.94 -7.80 1.59
N SER A 79 15.46 -6.64 1.96
CA SER A 79 14.51 -6.50 3.07
C SER A 79 13.06 -6.38 2.56
N LEU A 80 12.12 -6.84 3.38
CA LEU A 80 10.70 -6.77 3.07
C LEU A 80 9.84 -6.76 4.34
N LEU A 81 8.58 -6.36 4.17
CA LEU A 81 7.50 -6.62 5.11
C LEU A 81 6.75 -7.86 4.64
N LEU A 82 6.59 -8.83 5.54
CA LEU A 82 5.75 -10.01 5.35
C LEU A 82 4.35 -9.69 5.87
N LEU A 83 3.38 -9.55 4.97
CA LEU A 83 2.02 -9.16 5.32
C LEU A 83 1.19 -10.41 5.56
N LYS A 84 0.98 -10.76 6.83
CA LYS A 84 0.36 -12.00 7.28
C LYS A 84 -0.55 -11.80 8.48
N GLY A 85 -1.32 -12.83 8.79
CA GLY A 85 -2.19 -12.91 9.97
C GLY A 85 -3.20 -14.04 9.83
N ASN A 86 -4.14 -14.13 10.77
CA ASN A 86 -5.20 -15.13 10.74
C ASN A 86 -6.23 -14.78 9.64
N PRO A 87 -6.42 -15.63 8.61
CA PRO A 87 -7.39 -15.38 7.53
C PRO A 87 -8.86 -15.37 8.01
N GLY A 88 -9.15 -15.90 9.19
CA GLY A 88 -10.46 -15.81 9.86
C GLY A 88 -10.75 -14.44 10.49
N LEU A 89 -9.77 -13.54 10.55
CA LEU A 89 -9.97 -12.19 11.05
C LEU A 89 -10.97 -11.42 10.16
N PRO A 90 -11.99 -10.75 10.73
CA PRO A 90 -12.90 -9.92 9.95
C PRO A 90 -12.14 -8.91 9.08
N TYR A 91 -12.47 -8.87 7.79
CA TYR A 91 -11.86 -7.98 6.80
C TYR A 91 -10.34 -8.19 6.61
N PHE A 92 -9.83 -9.39 6.84
CA PHE A 92 -8.40 -9.72 6.81
C PHE A 92 -7.67 -9.12 5.60
N LYS A 93 -8.10 -9.43 4.38
CA LYS A 93 -7.46 -8.95 3.15
C LYS A 93 -7.50 -7.42 3.00
N GLU A 94 -8.61 -6.80 3.35
CA GLU A 94 -8.75 -5.34 3.33
C GLU A 94 -7.81 -4.69 4.35
N LYS A 95 -7.71 -5.25 5.55
CA LYS A 95 -6.76 -4.81 6.58
C LYS A 95 -5.31 -4.97 6.12
N ILE A 96 -4.94 -6.09 5.49
CA ILE A 96 -3.62 -6.28 4.87
C ILE A 96 -3.30 -5.11 3.92
N GLY A 97 -4.23 -4.75 3.04
CA GLY A 97 -4.05 -3.63 2.11
C GLY A 97 -3.91 -2.29 2.83
N TYR A 98 -4.79 -2.02 3.77
CA TYR A 98 -4.83 -0.75 4.49
C TYR A 98 -3.58 -0.52 5.36
N TYR A 99 -3.26 -1.46 6.25
CA TYR A 99 -2.14 -1.33 7.18
C TYR A 99 -0.79 -1.55 6.49
N GLY A 100 -0.74 -2.42 5.47
CA GLY A 100 0.43 -2.54 4.61
C GLY A 100 0.77 -1.24 3.90
N GLU A 101 -0.23 -0.52 3.37
CA GLU A 101 -0.01 0.78 2.71
C GLU A 101 0.41 1.86 3.69
N LYS A 102 -0.10 1.89 4.92
CA LYS A 102 0.38 2.81 5.96
C LYS A 102 1.88 2.62 6.21
N LEU A 103 2.34 1.38 6.41
CA LEU A 103 3.75 1.06 6.61
C LEU A 103 4.60 1.38 5.36
N LEU A 104 4.04 1.20 4.17
CA LEU A 104 4.67 1.58 2.92
C LEU A 104 4.89 3.08 2.84
N LEU A 105 3.85 3.89 3.09
CA LEU A 105 3.93 5.34 3.05
C LEU A 105 4.85 5.89 4.15
N PHE A 106 4.85 5.26 5.33
CA PHE A 106 5.83 5.56 6.38
C PHE A 106 7.26 5.37 5.87
N SER A 107 7.56 4.21 5.25
CA SER A 107 8.89 3.88 4.73
C SER A 107 9.35 4.86 3.64
N GLU A 108 8.46 5.22 2.70
CA GLU A 108 8.72 6.23 1.67
C GLU A 108 9.01 7.61 2.29
N GLY A 109 8.31 7.95 3.37
CA GLY A 109 8.52 9.19 4.14
C GLY A 109 9.87 9.26 4.86
N GLU A 110 10.47 8.11 5.19
CA GLU A 110 11.81 7.98 5.75
C GLU A 110 12.90 7.78 4.66
N GLY A 111 12.53 7.85 3.36
CA GLY A 111 13.46 7.75 2.24
C GLY A 111 13.78 6.33 1.77
N VAL A 112 13.07 5.33 2.27
CA VAL A 112 13.18 3.93 1.84
C VAL A 112 12.14 3.65 0.76
N GLN A 113 12.60 3.22 -0.44
CA GLN A 113 11.73 2.90 -1.56
C GLN A 113 11.08 1.53 -1.40
N THR A 114 9.91 1.40 -2.02
CA THR A 114 9.02 0.27 -1.77
C THR A 114 8.44 -0.35 -3.04
N CYS A 115 7.97 -1.61 -2.94
CA CYS A 115 7.15 -2.24 -3.98
C CYS A 115 6.24 -3.32 -3.40
N TRP A 116 4.94 -3.21 -3.65
CA TRP A 116 3.99 -4.30 -3.42
C TRP A 116 4.25 -5.51 -4.31
N VAL A 117 4.19 -6.71 -3.73
CA VAL A 117 4.28 -7.99 -4.45
C VAL A 117 3.23 -8.95 -3.89
N GLY A 118 2.20 -9.27 -4.68
CA GLY A 118 1.10 -10.13 -4.27
C GLY A 118 1.30 -11.62 -4.58
N GLY A 119 1.97 -11.98 -5.68
CA GLY A 119 2.01 -13.37 -6.12
C GLY A 119 3.32 -13.88 -6.69
N THR A 120 4.28 -12.99 -6.96
CA THR A 120 5.53 -13.34 -7.66
C THR A 120 6.72 -13.52 -6.70
N PHE A 121 6.51 -14.25 -5.61
CA PHE A 121 7.54 -14.61 -4.62
C PHE A 121 7.28 -16.02 -4.09
N ASP A 122 8.32 -16.66 -3.53
CA ASP A 122 8.23 -17.98 -2.95
C ASP A 122 7.80 -17.89 -1.48
N ARG A 123 6.56 -18.30 -1.18
CA ARG A 123 6.03 -18.29 0.18
C ARG A 123 6.67 -19.34 1.08
N GLU A 124 7.20 -20.43 0.51
CA GLU A 124 7.82 -21.55 1.25
C GLU A 124 9.16 -21.14 1.90
N GLU A 125 9.74 -20.02 1.48
CA GLU A 125 10.96 -19.46 2.10
C GLU A 125 10.70 -18.77 3.44
N PHE A 126 9.43 -18.61 3.84
CA PHE A 126 9.05 -18.00 5.10
C PHE A 126 8.44 -19.03 6.05
N SER A 127 8.82 -18.95 7.33
CA SER A 127 8.24 -19.76 8.40
C SER A 127 7.23 -18.94 9.19
N TYR A 128 6.00 -19.43 9.30
CA TYR A 128 4.92 -18.80 10.07
C TYR A 128 3.95 -19.90 10.58
N PRO A 129 3.14 -19.63 11.63
CA PRO A 129 2.17 -20.56 12.17
C PRO A 129 1.15 -21.03 11.12
N GLU A 130 0.67 -22.29 11.24
CA GLU A 130 -0.31 -22.87 10.30
C GLU A 130 -1.65 -22.11 10.27
N GLU A 131 -2.00 -21.44 11.37
CA GLU A 131 -3.20 -20.61 11.48
C GLU A 131 -3.07 -19.25 10.78
N GLU A 132 -1.89 -18.89 10.33
CA GLU A 132 -1.64 -17.64 9.60
C GLU A 132 -1.53 -17.86 8.08
N GLN A 133 -1.84 -16.83 7.36
CA GLN A 133 -1.69 -16.76 5.90
C GLN A 133 -0.87 -15.54 5.52
N VAL A 134 0.14 -15.75 4.65
CA VAL A 134 0.85 -14.66 3.97
C VAL A 134 0.05 -14.25 2.74
N GLU A 135 -0.44 -13.02 2.71
CA GLU A 135 -1.24 -12.51 1.58
C GLU A 135 -0.36 -11.83 0.54
N ALA A 136 0.60 -11.02 0.98
CA ALA A 136 1.51 -10.27 0.12
C ALA A 136 2.80 -9.92 0.85
N VAL A 137 3.76 -9.33 0.14
CA VAL A 137 4.93 -8.69 0.73
C VAL A 137 5.10 -7.27 0.18
N ILE A 138 5.77 -6.40 0.95
CA ILE A 138 6.24 -5.10 0.50
C ILE A 138 7.76 -5.11 0.52
N LEU A 139 8.40 -4.99 -0.63
CA LEU A 139 9.86 -4.86 -0.73
C LEU A 139 10.30 -3.50 -0.19
N LEU A 140 11.42 -3.50 0.52
CA LEU A 140 12.02 -2.31 1.11
C LEU A 140 13.50 -2.21 0.71
N GLY A 141 13.97 -1.03 0.38
CA GLY A 141 15.39 -0.81 0.09
C GLY A 141 15.68 0.55 -0.52
N TYR A 142 16.95 0.80 -0.75
CA TYR A 142 17.40 2.00 -1.47
C TYR A 142 17.43 1.75 -2.98
N ALA A 143 17.21 2.81 -3.76
CA ALA A 143 17.21 2.71 -5.22
C ALA A 143 18.57 2.23 -5.75
N GLY A 144 18.55 1.16 -6.54
CA GLY A 144 19.71 0.71 -7.29
C GLY A 144 19.81 1.41 -8.65
N ASN A 145 20.99 1.31 -9.27
CA ASN A 145 21.18 1.77 -10.63
C ASN A 145 20.39 0.88 -11.61
N ALA A 146 19.28 1.41 -12.09
CA ALA A 146 18.57 0.79 -13.20
C ALA A 146 19.40 0.95 -14.48
N GLY A 147 20.14 -0.08 -14.91
CA GLY A 147 20.78 -0.10 -16.24
C GLY A 147 19.75 0.08 -17.37
N LEU A 148 20.20 0.18 -18.62
CA LEU A 148 19.33 0.37 -19.81
C LEU A 148 18.12 -0.58 -19.86
N VAL A 149 18.29 -1.85 -19.44
CA VAL A 149 17.22 -2.85 -19.37
C VAL A 149 16.17 -2.51 -18.29
N GLY A 150 16.58 -1.95 -17.15
CA GLY A 150 15.66 -1.54 -16.09
C GLY A 150 14.79 -0.35 -16.50
N LYS A 151 15.29 0.55 -17.36
CA LYS A 151 14.50 1.67 -17.90
C LYS A 151 13.41 1.19 -18.86
N LEU A 152 13.67 0.13 -19.63
CA LEU A 152 12.69 -0.48 -20.55
C LEU A 152 11.58 -1.21 -19.78
N THR A 153 11.92 -1.98 -18.75
CA THR A 153 10.92 -2.68 -17.92
C THR A 153 10.07 -1.70 -17.10
N THR A 154 10.66 -0.62 -16.59
CA THR A 154 9.91 0.43 -15.89
C THR A 154 8.92 1.11 -16.83
N SER A 155 9.27 1.32 -18.10
CA SER A 155 8.39 1.94 -19.10
C SER A 155 7.15 1.11 -19.43
N LEU A 156 7.26 -0.23 -19.40
CA LEU A 156 6.13 -1.14 -19.65
C LEU A 156 5.08 -1.10 -18.52
N PHE A 157 5.48 -0.71 -17.30
CA PHE A 157 4.61 -0.60 -16.13
C PHE A 157 4.26 0.85 -15.76
N HIS A 158 4.74 1.84 -16.53
CA HIS A 158 4.29 3.22 -16.41
C HIS A 158 2.88 3.35 -16.97
N THR A 159 1.92 3.14 -16.10
CA THR A 159 0.53 3.40 -16.43
C THR A 159 0.26 4.90 -16.37
N LYS A 160 -0.46 5.38 -17.38
CA LYS A 160 -1.02 6.72 -17.37
C LYS A 160 -1.83 6.90 -16.08
N LYS A 161 -1.60 8.02 -15.37
CA LYS A 161 -2.44 8.43 -14.25
C LYS A 161 -3.89 8.37 -14.70
N LYS A 162 -4.69 7.48 -14.10
CA LYS A 162 -6.12 7.42 -14.43
C LYS A 162 -6.79 8.66 -13.86
N ASP A 163 -7.74 9.19 -14.62
CA ASP A 163 -8.60 10.24 -14.11
C ASP A 163 -9.44 9.67 -12.96
N TRP A 164 -9.32 10.26 -11.78
CA TRP A 164 -10.07 9.83 -10.61
C TRP A 164 -11.59 9.96 -10.80
N LEU A 165 -12.06 10.86 -11.69
CA LEU A 165 -13.47 10.98 -12.04
C LEU A 165 -14.07 9.69 -12.64
N SER A 166 -13.25 8.85 -13.26
CA SER A 166 -13.67 7.54 -13.78
C SER A 166 -13.88 6.48 -12.69
N ARG A 167 -13.60 6.82 -11.43
CA ARG A 167 -13.61 5.89 -10.27
C ARG A 167 -14.55 6.32 -9.15
N ILE A 168 -15.37 7.32 -9.42
CA ILE A 168 -16.38 7.81 -8.50
C ILE A 168 -17.66 8.17 -9.26
N GLU A 169 -18.80 7.86 -8.65
CA GLU A 169 -20.10 8.34 -9.09
C GLU A 169 -20.79 9.13 -7.99
N GLY A 170 -21.74 9.97 -8.38
CA GLY A 170 -22.57 10.78 -7.49
C GLY A 170 -22.79 12.19 -8.02
N LYS A 171 -23.51 12.99 -7.25
CA LYS A 171 -23.88 14.34 -7.64
C LYS A 171 -22.69 15.30 -7.56
N GLN A 172 -22.36 15.91 -8.67
CA GLN A 172 -21.34 16.98 -8.74
C GLN A 172 -21.96 18.37 -8.48
N PRO A 173 -21.16 19.38 -8.04
CA PRO A 173 -19.71 19.27 -7.81
C PRO A 173 -19.40 18.55 -6.50
N TYR A 174 -18.37 17.70 -6.52
CA TYR A 174 -17.90 17.02 -5.31
C TYR A 174 -17.29 18.00 -4.29
N PRO A 175 -17.52 17.82 -2.99
CA PRO A 175 -16.86 18.59 -1.93
C PRO A 175 -15.34 18.54 -2.03
N LYS A 176 -14.67 19.54 -1.45
CA LYS A 176 -13.20 19.63 -1.47
C LYS A 176 -12.53 18.37 -0.91
N TRP A 177 -13.00 17.84 0.23
CA TRP A 177 -12.43 16.65 0.87
C TRP A 177 -12.57 15.40 -0.01
N VAL A 178 -13.70 15.22 -0.71
CA VAL A 178 -13.86 14.11 -1.67
C VAL A 178 -12.85 14.21 -2.80
N ARG A 179 -12.66 15.41 -3.36
CA ARG A 179 -11.69 15.60 -4.45
C ARG A 179 -10.26 15.33 -3.99
N GLU A 180 -9.86 15.85 -2.83
CA GLU A 180 -8.52 15.63 -2.27
C GLU A 180 -8.24 14.16 -2.00
N GLY A 181 -9.21 13.42 -1.43
CA GLY A 181 -9.11 11.98 -1.22
C GLY A 181 -9.00 11.22 -2.54
N MET A 182 -9.84 11.53 -3.54
CA MET A 182 -9.82 10.86 -4.85
C MET A 182 -8.56 11.18 -5.66
N GLU A 183 -7.98 12.38 -5.53
CA GLU A 183 -6.67 12.70 -6.11
C GLU A 183 -5.55 11.79 -5.56
N ALA A 184 -5.59 11.47 -4.27
CA ALA A 184 -4.65 10.53 -3.66
C ALA A 184 -4.92 9.08 -4.11
N VAL A 185 -6.19 8.66 -4.16
CA VAL A 185 -6.60 7.34 -4.69
C VAL A 185 -6.11 7.11 -6.13
N ALA A 186 -6.08 8.14 -6.97
CA ALA A 186 -5.55 8.03 -8.34
C ALA A 186 -4.05 7.66 -8.40
N LEU A 187 -3.33 7.81 -7.29
CA LEU A 187 -1.91 7.49 -7.14
C LEU A 187 -1.67 6.18 -6.38
N ALA A 188 -2.74 5.58 -5.85
CA ALA A 188 -2.67 4.32 -5.11
C ALA A 188 -2.15 3.18 -6.00
N PRO A 189 -1.24 2.32 -5.49
CA PRO A 189 -0.88 1.10 -6.19
C PRO A 189 -2.06 0.12 -6.21
N SER A 190 -2.05 -0.79 -7.15
CA SER A 190 -3.01 -1.90 -7.20
C SER A 190 -2.45 -3.09 -7.98
N ALA A 191 -3.02 -4.27 -7.75
CA ALA A 191 -2.66 -5.48 -8.46
C ALA A 191 -2.78 -5.28 -9.98
N MET A 192 -1.70 -5.59 -10.71
CA MET A 192 -1.59 -5.36 -12.17
C MET A 192 -2.02 -3.94 -12.60
N ASN A 193 -2.00 -2.98 -11.69
CA ASN A 193 -2.47 -1.61 -11.87
C ASN A 193 -3.90 -1.51 -12.43
N LYS A 194 -4.77 -2.44 -12.08
CA LYS A 194 -6.17 -2.47 -12.54
C LYS A 194 -7.02 -1.39 -11.89
N GLN A 195 -6.64 -0.96 -10.66
CA GLN A 195 -7.33 0.09 -9.90
C GLN A 195 -8.86 -0.12 -9.87
N LYS A 196 -9.31 -1.30 -9.44
CA LYS A 196 -10.72 -1.68 -9.39
C LYS A 196 -11.55 -0.99 -8.31
N PRO A 197 -11.02 -0.56 -7.14
CA PRO A 197 -11.84 0.12 -6.15
C PRO A 197 -12.60 1.30 -6.75
N PHE A 198 -13.89 1.39 -6.44
CA PHE A 198 -14.82 2.39 -6.95
C PHE A 198 -15.55 3.08 -5.79
N PHE A 199 -15.82 4.36 -5.92
CA PHE A 199 -16.40 5.19 -4.87
C PHE A 199 -17.78 5.68 -5.26
N HIS A 200 -18.66 5.83 -4.25
CA HIS A 200 -20.02 6.32 -4.45
C HIS A 200 -20.28 7.45 -3.46
N TYR A 201 -20.67 8.61 -3.98
CA TYR A 201 -20.97 9.79 -3.17
C TYR A 201 -22.44 10.19 -3.32
N HIS A 202 -23.25 9.93 -2.30
CA HIS A 202 -24.66 10.23 -2.26
C HIS A 202 -25.05 10.88 -0.93
N ASP A 203 -25.77 12.00 -0.98
CA ASP A 203 -26.33 12.71 0.19
C ASP A 203 -25.33 12.98 1.31
N GLY A 204 -24.11 13.32 0.93
CA GLY A 204 -23.03 13.63 1.90
C GLY A 204 -22.26 12.41 2.40
N VAL A 205 -22.68 11.19 2.06
CA VAL A 205 -22.03 9.93 2.44
C VAL A 205 -21.15 9.43 1.29
N LEU A 206 -19.92 9.05 1.60
CA LEU A 206 -19.00 8.40 0.67
C LEU A 206 -18.80 6.94 1.06
N THR A 207 -18.97 6.03 0.13
CA THR A 207 -18.64 4.61 0.31
C THR A 207 -17.61 4.15 -0.72
N ALA A 208 -16.89 3.06 -0.40
CA ALA A 208 -15.90 2.47 -1.31
C ALA A 208 -16.20 0.98 -1.52
N THR A 209 -16.17 0.54 -2.78
CA THR A 209 -16.48 -0.83 -3.21
C THR A 209 -15.40 -1.41 -4.10
N THR A 210 -15.38 -2.74 -4.23
CA THR A 210 -14.63 -3.46 -5.26
C THR A 210 -15.41 -4.72 -5.71
N VAL A 211 -15.16 -5.19 -6.91
CA VAL A 211 -15.87 -6.34 -7.52
C VAL A 211 -15.56 -7.67 -6.81
N ASN A 212 -14.36 -7.83 -6.23
CA ASN A 212 -13.90 -9.03 -5.54
C ASN A 212 -13.98 -10.33 -6.39
N ASP A 213 -13.53 -10.24 -7.64
CA ASP A 213 -13.41 -11.36 -8.59
C ASP A 213 -11.96 -11.85 -8.76
N TYR A 214 -11.03 -11.22 -8.04
CA TYR A 214 -9.61 -11.57 -7.98
C TYR A 214 -9.12 -11.54 -6.53
N GLU A 215 -8.19 -12.42 -6.19
CA GLU A 215 -7.70 -12.64 -4.80
C GLU A 215 -7.19 -11.38 -4.09
N LEU A 216 -6.63 -10.41 -4.83
CA LEU A 216 -6.09 -9.17 -4.29
C LEU A 216 -7.04 -7.96 -4.36
N ASP A 217 -8.28 -8.12 -4.83
CA ASP A 217 -9.20 -6.99 -4.99
C ASP A 217 -9.57 -6.35 -3.63
N LEU A 218 -9.71 -7.14 -2.57
CA LEU A 218 -9.95 -6.61 -1.23
C LEU A 218 -8.69 -5.96 -0.63
N VAL A 219 -7.50 -6.45 -0.98
CA VAL A 219 -6.23 -5.79 -0.63
C VAL A 219 -6.17 -4.42 -1.32
N ASP A 220 -6.48 -4.36 -2.62
CA ASP A 220 -6.54 -3.10 -3.38
C ASP A 220 -7.57 -2.12 -2.80
N LEU A 221 -8.72 -2.63 -2.27
CA LEU A 221 -9.71 -1.81 -1.58
C LEU A 221 -9.12 -1.15 -0.32
N GLY A 222 -8.42 -1.93 0.50
CA GLY A 222 -7.73 -1.41 1.70
C GLY A 222 -6.70 -0.34 1.36
N ILE A 223 -5.87 -0.59 0.33
CA ILE A 223 -4.91 0.39 -0.19
C ILE A 223 -5.61 1.68 -0.63
N ALA A 224 -6.71 1.58 -1.38
CA ALA A 224 -7.45 2.73 -1.87
C ALA A 224 -8.09 3.56 -0.73
N LYS A 225 -8.64 2.89 0.30
CA LYS A 225 -9.18 3.56 1.50
C LYS A 225 -8.08 4.31 2.26
N CYS A 226 -6.92 3.68 2.47
CA CYS A 226 -5.76 4.32 3.09
C CYS A 226 -5.34 5.58 2.33
N HIS A 227 -5.18 5.49 1.01
CA HIS A 227 -4.84 6.66 0.18
C HIS A 227 -5.87 7.78 0.25
N PHE A 228 -7.16 7.42 0.27
CA PHE A 228 -8.23 8.41 0.40
C PHE A 228 -8.10 9.18 1.72
N GLU A 229 -7.95 8.48 2.85
CA GLU A 229 -7.81 9.06 4.18
C GLU A 229 -6.58 9.97 4.28
N GLU A 230 -5.45 9.53 3.77
CA GLU A 230 -4.22 10.33 3.73
C GLU A 230 -4.38 11.57 2.82
N GLY A 231 -5.16 11.48 1.76
CA GLY A 231 -5.50 12.61 0.90
C GLY A 231 -6.38 13.65 1.59
N VAL A 232 -7.36 13.19 2.37
CA VAL A 232 -8.25 14.05 3.17
C VAL A 232 -7.53 14.61 4.39
N GLY A 233 -6.73 13.78 5.07
CA GLY A 233 -5.97 14.11 6.28
C GLY A 233 -6.77 14.06 7.58
N CYS A 234 -8.01 13.59 7.54
CA CYS A 234 -8.87 13.35 8.71
C CYS A 234 -9.97 12.35 8.33
N GLY A 235 -10.58 11.72 9.33
CA GLY A 235 -11.64 10.73 9.15
C GLY A 235 -11.11 9.34 8.77
N ARG A 236 -12.02 8.35 8.80
CA ARG A 236 -11.70 6.96 8.54
C ARG A 236 -12.82 6.23 7.80
N PHE A 237 -12.45 5.27 6.96
CA PHE A 237 -13.38 4.28 6.44
C PHE A 237 -13.69 3.21 7.48
N VAL A 238 -14.94 2.81 7.55
CA VAL A 238 -15.31 1.53 8.17
C VAL A 238 -14.81 0.39 7.29
N PHE A 239 -14.18 -0.64 7.88
CA PHE A 239 -13.79 -1.83 7.13
C PHE A 239 -15.00 -2.56 6.56
N GLY A 240 -14.85 -3.10 5.37
CA GLY A 240 -15.88 -3.85 4.63
C GLY A 240 -16.17 -3.23 3.25
N ASN A 241 -16.43 -4.11 2.29
CA ASN A 241 -16.79 -3.72 0.93
C ASN A 241 -18.14 -2.97 0.95
N GLY A 242 -18.19 -1.76 0.39
CA GLY A 242 -19.38 -0.91 0.39
C GLY A 242 -19.60 -0.10 1.68
N ARG A 243 -18.63 -0.13 2.63
CA ARG A 243 -18.76 0.63 3.87
C ARG A 243 -18.34 2.08 3.69
N GLU A 244 -18.85 2.92 4.59
CA GLU A 244 -18.76 4.37 4.54
C GLU A 244 -17.47 4.95 5.11
N PHE A 245 -17.13 6.14 4.65
CA PHE A 245 -16.15 7.03 5.23
C PHE A 245 -16.83 7.87 6.32
N ALA A 246 -16.27 7.83 7.53
CA ALA A 246 -16.68 8.67 8.65
C ALA A 246 -15.72 9.86 8.74
N PRO A 247 -16.14 11.09 8.33
CA PRO A 247 -15.33 12.28 8.54
C PRO A 247 -15.24 12.54 10.05
N GLU A 248 -14.04 12.82 10.55
CA GLU A 248 -13.90 13.37 11.91
C GLU A 248 -14.52 14.77 11.92
N GLY A 249 -15.44 15.00 12.86
CA GLY A 249 -16.13 16.27 13.05
C GLY A 249 -15.24 17.37 13.64
#